data_9ded8162d153afeb418532a4abec7bad
#
_entry.id   9ded8162d153afeb418532a4abec7bad
#
_cell.length_a   1.000
_cell.length_b   1.000
_cell.length_c   1.000
_cell.angle_alpha   90.00
_cell.angle_beta   90.00
_cell.angle_gamma   90.00
#
_symmetry.space_group_name_H-M   'P 1'
#
loop_
_entity.id
_entity.type
_entity.pdbx_description
1 polymer ?
#
loop_
_entity_poly.entity_id
_entity_poly.type
_entity_poly.pdbx_seq_one_letter_code
_entity_poly.pdbx_strand_id
1 'polypeptide(L)'
;PGAKPALFFPTLALIEPGDEVIYPNPGFPTYEAMIKLAGGVPVAVPLLEENNFSFNLELFDRSVNNQTKLIILNSPSNPTGGVIPQADLEHIAYKAQQYDSWVMTDEIYARIVYDGLQVPSIASIPGMQSRTIIVDGFSKTYAMTGWRLGFGIMPQELANRVSLLLTHSVGSTAEFVQYAGIDAMLGPQNQVTETVEEYQRRRDVIVAGLNSLPGIRCQSPQGAFYVFPNIINTGRTSTELADFLLEKAGVALLPGSAFGEYGEGYLRLSYANSIKNIEEGIERLRTILG
;
A
#
# COMPACT_ATOMS: atom_id res chain seq x y z
N PRO A 1 -11.02 11.53 9.00
CA PRO A 1 -11.92 10.66 8.25
C PRO A 1 -11.14 9.65 7.40
N GLY A 2 -11.23 8.35 7.75
CA GLY A 2 -10.41 7.26 7.21
C GLY A 2 -8.99 7.29 7.75
N ALA A 3 -8.10 6.46 7.14
CA ALA A 3 -6.70 6.34 7.55
C ALA A 3 -5.80 7.49 7.04
N LYS A 4 -6.21 8.23 5.98
CA LYS A 4 -5.38 9.30 5.40
C LYS A 4 -4.89 10.37 6.38
N PRO A 5 -5.68 10.85 7.34
CA PRO A 5 -5.18 11.78 8.35
C PRO A 5 -4.03 11.24 9.18
N ALA A 6 -4.01 9.92 9.45
CA ALA A 6 -2.92 9.27 10.17
C ALA A 6 -1.63 9.11 9.32
N LEU A 7 -1.70 9.25 8.00
CA LEU A 7 -0.54 9.42 7.12
C LEU A 7 -0.09 10.89 7.10
N PHE A 8 -1.03 11.78 6.86
CA PHE A 8 -0.79 13.17 6.50
C PHE A 8 -0.32 14.02 7.67
N PHE A 9 -1.04 13.99 8.80
CA PHE A 9 -0.72 14.88 9.92
C PHE A 9 0.57 14.51 10.67
N PRO A 10 0.93 13.22 10.88
CA PRO A 10 2.26 12.92 11.42
C PRO A 10 3.38 13.40 10.49
N THR A 11 3.22 13.27 9.17
CA THR A 11 4.19 13.79 8.21
C THR A 11 4.36 15.29 8.35
N LEU A 12 3.26 16.06 8.41
CA LEU A 12 3.30 17.51 8.64
C LEU A 12 3.89 17.90 10.01
N ALA A 13 3.73 17.04 11.02
CA ALA A 13 4.22 17.32 12.37
C ALA A 13 5.71 17.01 12.56
N LEU A 14 6.29 16.16 11.71
CA LEU A 14 7.66 15.66 11.84
C LEU A 14 8.64 16.28 10.83
N ILE A 15 8.16 16.60 9.62
CA ILE A 15 9.02 16.98 8.49
C ILE A 15 9.21 18.48 8.44
N GLU A 16 10.47 18.90 8.35
CA GLU A 16 10.89 20.26 8.10
C GLU A 16 11.52 20.38 6.69
N PRO A 17 11.61 21.60 6.14
CA PRO A 17 12.27 21.81 4.84
C PRO A 17 13.71 21.27 4.82
N GLY A 18 13.99 20.35 3.88
CA GLY A 18 15.28 19.70 3.72
C GLY A 18 15.40 18.32 4.36
N ASP A 19 14.44 17.91 5.21
CA ASP A 19 14.39 16.54 5.70
C ASP A 19 14.12 15.56 4.56
N GLU A 20 14.86 14.46 4.50
CA GLU A 20 14.63 13.39 3.56
C GLU A 20 13.62 12.37 4.09
N VAL A 21 12.72 11.94 3.20
CA VAL A 21 11.73 10.90 3.52
C VAL A 21 11.83 9.78 2.50
N ILE A 22 12.25 8.61 2.97
CA ILE A 22 12.29 7.39 2.16
C ILE A 22 10.87 6.84 2.01
N TYR A 23 10.50 6.44 0.79
CA TYR A 23 9.20 5.85 0.50
C TYR A 23 9.27 4.79 -0.61
N PRO A 24 8.33 3.80 -0.62
CA PRO A 24 8.29 2.76 -1.63
C PRO A 24 7.85 3.31 -2.99
N ASN A 25 8.53 2.91 -4.06
CA ASN A 25 8.16 3.23 -5.44
C ASN A 25 8.32 1.98 -6.34
N PRO A 26 7.27 1.46 -7.01
CA PRO A 26 5.92 2.02 -7.02
C PRO A 26 5.25 1.97 -5.64
N GLY A 27 4.45 2.99 -5.33
CA GLY A 27 3.79 3.14 -4.04
C GLY A 27 2.50 3.95 -4.12
N PHE A 28 1.78 4.04 -3.01
CA PHE A 28 0.55 4.82 -2.98
C PHE A 28 0.87 6.30 -3.21
N PRO A 29 0.29 6.97 -4.24
CA PRO A 29 0.71 8.31 -4.68
C PRO A 29 0.64 9.39 -3.59
N THR A 30 -0.16 9.16 -2.55
CA THR A 30 -0.27 10.09 -1.42
C THR A 30 1.06 10.24 -0.66
N TYR A 31 1.94 9.24 -0.65
CA TYR A 31 3.20 9.32 0.10
C TYR A 31 4.08 10.46 -0.45
N GLU A 32 4.39 10.44 -1.72
CA GLU A 32 5.19 11.50 -2.34
C GLU A 32 4.53 12.88 -2.23
N ALA A 33 3.20 12.94 -2.45
CA ALA A 33 2.44 14.18 -2.36
C ALA A 33 2.51 14.81 -0.96
N MET A 34 2.35 14.00 0.11
CA MET A 34 2.39 14.52 1.49
C MET A 34 3.81 14.94 1.91
N ILE A 35 4.85 14.23 1.44
CA ILE A 35 6.26 14.60 1.67
C ILE A 35 6.54 15.97 1.08
N LYS A 36 6.22 16.16 -0.21
CA LYS A 36 6.42 17.45 -0.91
C LYS A 36 5.63 18.59 -0.26
N LEU A 37 4.39 18.31 0.16
CA LEU A 37 3.56 19.31 0.82
C LEU A 37 4.10 19.73 2.19
N ALA A 38 4.73 18.80 2.91
CA ALA A 38 5.42 19.10 4.18
C ALA A 38 6.75 19.86 4.00
N GLY A 39 7.23 20.03 2.76
CA GLY A 39 8.52 20.65 2.45
C GLY A 39 9.70 19.68 2.48
N GLY A 40 9.45 18.39 2.68
CA GLY A 40 10.48 17.34 2.69
C GLY A 40 10.95 16.95 1.28
N VAL A 41 12.07 16.28 1.23
CA VAL A 41 12.69 15.73 0.02
C VAL A 41 12.29 14.26 -0.11
N PRO A 42 11.48 13.88 -1.13
CA PRO A 42 11.09 12.48 -1.32
C PRO A 42 12.27 11.67 -1.88
N VAL A 43 12.61 10.57 -1.22
CA VAL A 43 13.67 9.62 -1.62
C VAL A 43 13.01 8.28 -1.96
N ALA A 44 12.86 8.01 -3.24
CA ALA A 44 12.22 6.80 -3.73
C ALA A 44 13.14 5.58 -3.60
N VAL A 45 12.65 4.50 -2.99
CA VAL A 45 13.33 3.21 -3.01
C VAL A 45 12.50 2.22 -3.84
N PRO A 46 13.09 1.64 -4.90
CA PRO A 46 12.35 0.79 -5.82
C PRO A 46 11.93 -0.54 -5.17
N LEU A 47 10.67 -0.90 -5.40
CA LEU A 47 10.14 -2.23 -5.14
C LEU A 47 10.26 -3.05 -6.42
N LEU A 48 11.21 -3.97 -6.47
CA LEU A 48 11.50 -4.75 -7.67
C LEU A 48 10.75 -6.09 -7.70
N GLU A 49 10.29 -6.47 -8.89
CA GLU A 49 9.57 -7.73 -9.10
C GLU A 49 10.42 -8.94 -8.70
N GLU A 50 11.72 -8.92 -8.96
CA GLU A 50 12.68 -9.97 -8.60
C GLU A 50 12.81 -10.18 -7.08
N ASN A 51 12.48 -9.16 -6.28
CA ASN A 51 12.45 -9.20 -4.80
C ASN A 51 11.00 -9.37 -4.29
N ASN A 52 10.08 -9.91 -5.08
CA ASN A 52 8.65 -10.00 -4.75
C ASN A 52 8.04 -8.66 -4.32
N PHE A 53 8.51 -7.56 -4.90
CA PHE A 53 8.11 -6.20 -4.57
C PHE A 53 8.32 -5.81 -3.10
N SER A 54 9.30 -6.42 -2.41
CA SER A 54 9.86 -5.90 -1.17
C SER A 54 10.91 -4.82 -1.45
N PHE A 55 11.35 -4.10 -0.43
CA PHE A 55 12.45 -3.14 -0.56
C PHE A 55 13.72 -3.81 -1.08
N ASN A 56 14.39 -3.15 -2.03
CA ASN A 56 15.76 -3.49 -2.34
C ASN A 56 16.68 -2.95 -1.24
N LEU A 57 17.16 -3.83 -0.34
CA LEU A 57 17.94 -3.43 0.82
C LEU A 57 19.27 -2.76 0.46
N GLU A 58 19.88 -3.14 -0.66
CA GLU A 58 21.13 -2.49 -1.11
C GLU A 58 20.88 -1.03 -1.51
N LEU A 59 19.79 -0.78 -2.26
CA LEU A 59 19.40 0.58 -2.64
C LEU A 59 18.89 1.38 -1.42
N PHE A 60 18.17 0.73 -0.52
CA PHE A 60 17.76 1.34 0.74
C PHE A 60 18.97 1.80 1.57
N ASP A 61 19.99 0.95 1.71
CA ASP A 61 21.22 1.27 2.45
C ASP A 61 22.00 2.45 1.87
N ARG A 62 21.95 2.62 0.54
CA ARG A 62 22.55 3.77 -0.14
C ARG A 62 21.74 5.05 0.03
N SER A 63 20.43 4.92 0.30
CA SER A 63 19.51 6.04 0.42
C SER A 63 19.38 6.58 1.83
N VAL A 64 19.51 5.71 2.86
CA VAL A 64 19.36 6.11 4.25
C VAL A 64 20.61 6.82 4.76
N ASN A 65 20.44 7.99 5.38
CA ASN A 65 21.54 8.82 5.88
C ASN A 65 21.08 9.73 7.02
N ASN A 66 21.95 10.62 7.52
CA ASN A 66 21.65 11.53 8.65
C ASN A 66 20.55 12.58 8.36
N GLN A 67 20.14 12.78 7.11
CA GLN A 67 19.03 13.65 6.73
C GLN A 67 17.71 12.88 6.65
N THR A 68 17.76 11.54 6.71
CA THR A 68 16.56 10.69 6.65
C THR A 68 15.76 10.84 7.94
N LYS A 69 14.70 11.64 7.88
CA LYS A 69 13.82 11.90 9.02
C LYS A 69 12.73 10.85 9.18
N LEU A 70 12.22 10.32 8.07
CA LEU A 70 11.09 9.39 8.04
C LEU A 70 11.30 8.31 6.98
N ILE A 71 10.94 7.09 7.32
CA ILE A 71 10.88 5.94 6.40
C ILE A 71 9.42 5.48 6.33
N ILE A 72 8.83 5.47 5.13
CA ILE A 72 7.46 5.02 4.91
C ILE A 72 7.50 3.59 4.37
N LEU A 73 6.77 2.70 5.03
CA LEU A 73 6.55 1.31 4.64
C LEU A 73 5.08 1.09 4.33
N ASN A 74 4.78 0.18 3.40
CA ASN A 74 3.41 -0.26 3.13
C ASN A 74 3.40 -1.77 2.87
N SER A 75 2.89 -2.53 3.82
CA SER A 75 2.89 -4.00 3.78
C SER A 75 1.61 -4.56 4.38
N PRO A 76 0.81 -5.30 3.57
CA PRO A 76 0.90 -5.53 2.12
C PRO A 76 0.78 -4.25 1.28
N SER A 77 1.50 -4.20 0.16
CA SER A 77 1.67 -2.98 -0.63
C SER A 77 0.52 -2.71 -1.62
N ASN A 78 0.19 -1.45 -1.79
CA ASN A 78 -0.54 -0.92 -2.95
C ASN A 78 0.47 -0.13 -3.81
N PRO A 79 0.76 -0.53 -5.07
CA PRO A 79 -0.10 -1.34 -5.96
C PRO A 79 0.25 -2.83 -6.06
N THR A 80 1.33 -3.32 -5.49
CA THR A 80 1.98 -4.57 -5.88
C THR A 80 1.43 -5.83 -5.20
N GLY A 81 0.84 -5.68 -4.01
CA GLY A 81 0.43 -6.80 -3.16
C GLY A 81 1.60 -7.54 -2.48
N GLY A 82 2.83 -7.01 -2.60
CA GLY A 82 4.01 -7.57 -1.94
C GLY A 82 3.96 -7.38 -0.41
N VAL A 83 4.60 -8.29 0.30
CA VAL A 83 4.74 -8.25 1.77
C VAL A 83 6.21 -8.15 2.11
N ILE A 84 6.56 -7.24 3.02
CA ILE A 84 7.95 -7.07 3.49
C ILE A 84 8.28 -8.22 4.46
N PRO A 85 9.31 -9.03 4.18
CA PRO A 85 9.72 -10.11 5.07
C PRO A 85 10.22 -9.61 6.42
N GLN A 86 10.12 -10.45 7.46
CA GLN A 86 10.61 -10.13 8.81
C GLN A 86 12.10 -9.70 8.81
N ALA A 87 12.95 -10.40 8.07
CA ALA A 87 14.37 -10.08 8.00
C ALA A 87 14.64 -8.69 7.40
N ASP A 88 13.84 -8.27 6.39
CA ASP A 88 13.95 -6.95 5.78
C ASP A 88 13.50 -5.87 6.78
N LEU A 89 12.42 -6.12 7.53
CA LEU A 89 11.97 -5.21 8.59
C LEU A 89 13.01 -5.06 9.71
N GLU A 90 13.68 -6.13 10.10
CA GLU A 90 14.76 -6.10 11.10
C GLU A 90 15.93 -5.24 10.62
N HIS A 91 16.31 -5.37 9.35
CA HIS A 91 17.34 -4.55 8.73
C HIS A 91 16.93 -3.06 8.68
N ILE A 92 15.70 -2.77 8.22
CA ILE A 92 15.15 -1.40 8.18
C ILE A 92 15.09 -0.80 9.59
N ALA A 93 14.67 -1.59 10.59
CA ALA A 93 14.62 -1.15 11.99
C ALA A 93 16.00 -0.81 12.54
N TYR A 94 17.02 -1.64 12.24
CA TYR A 94 18.40 -1.35 12.61
C TYR A 94 18.88 -0.01 12.04
N LYS A 95 18.64 0.24 10.75
CA LYS A 95 19.00 1.51 10.10
C LYS A 95 18.22 2.70 10.65
N ALA A 96 16.91 2.54 10.88
CA ALA A 96 16.09 3.59 11.48
C ALA A 96 16.59 3.98 12.88
N GLN A 97 17.04 3.02 13.68
CA GLN A 97 17.68 3.27 14.99
C GLN A 97 19.05 3.95 14.85
N GLN A 98 19.86 3.50 13.88
CA GLN A 98 21.19 4.05 13.62
C GLN A 98 21.14 5.53 13.23
N TYR A 99 20.18 5.94 12.42
CA TYR A 99 20.05 7.30 11.89
C TYR A 99 19.00 8.15 12.62
N ASP A 100 18.46 7.66 13.73
CA ASP A 100 17.38 8.29 14.52
C ASP A 100 16.16 8.68 13.68
N SER A 101 15.82 7.86 12.69
CA SER A 101 14.71 8.08 11.80
C SER A 101 13.40 7.56 12.40
N TRP A 102 12.30 8.23 12.11
CA TRP A 102 10.95 7.71 12.34
C TRP A 102 10.59 6.66 11.27
N VAL A 103 9.68 5.75 11.63
CA VAL A 103 9.09 4.82 10.65
C VAL A 103 7.57 4.96 10.67
N MET A 104 6.98 5.16 9.51
CA MET A 104 5.54 5.09 9.30
C MET A 104 5.23 3.80 8.54
N THR A 105 4.47 2.91 9.14
CA THR A 105 4.04 1.65 8.53
C THR A 105 2.55 1.69 8.23
N ASP A 106 2.22 1.73 6.93
CA ASP A 106 0.84 1.66 6.46
C ASP A 106 0.44 0.18 6.36
N GLU A 107 -0.31 -0.27 7.34
CA GLU A 107 -0.75 -1.66 7.54
C GLU A 107 -2.23 -1.86 7.15
N ILE A 108 -2.80 -0.96 6.35
CA ILE A 108 -4.22 -0.95 5.97
C ILE A 108 -4.70 -2.27 5.33
N TYR A 109 -3.78 -3.09 4.80
CA TYR A 109 -4.04 -4.41 4.23
C TYR A 109 -3.52 -5.57 5.09
N ALA A 110 -3.01 -5.34 6.29
CA ALA A 110 -2.33 -6.37 7.10
C ALA A 110 -3.17 -7.62 7.38
N ARG A 111 -4.50 -7.50 7.36
CA ARG A 111 -5.43 -8.63 7.53
C ARG A 111 -5.93 -9.24 6.22
N ILE A 112 -5.52 -8.71 5.07
CA ILE A 112 -5.86 -9.25 3.74
C ILE A 112 -4.61 -9.87 3.16
N VAL A 113 -4.31 -11.08 3.59
CA VAL A 113 -3.14 -11.87 3.21
C VAL A 113 -3.56 -13.30 2.91
N TYR A 114 -2.79 -13.99 2.11
CA TYR A 114 -3.14 -15.26 1.51
C TYR A 114 -2.16 -16.35 1.89
N ASP A 115 -2.54 -17.60 1.62
CA ASP A 115 -1.69 -18.78 1.76
C ASP A 115 -1.15 -18.98 3.20
N GLY A 116 -1.91 -18.52 4.22
CA GLY A 116 -1.51 -18.63 5.62
C GLY A 116 -0.36 -17.71 6.03
N LEU A 117 0.03 -16.75 5.17
CA LEU A 117 1.09 -15.82 5.46
C LEU A 117 0.72 -14.92 6.66
N GLN A 118 1.71 -14.61 7.49
CA GLN A 118 1.60 -13.61 8.55
C GLN A 118 2.38 -12.36 8.17
N VAL A 119 1.78 -11.18 8.37
CA VAL A 119 2.45 -9.90 8.13
C VAL A 119 3.09 -9.45 9.43
N PRO A 120 4.42 -9.38 9.48
CA PRO A 120 5.10 -8.82 10.63
C PRO A 120 4.93 -7.30 10.66
N SER A 121 4.82 -6.72 11.85
CA SER A 121 4.85 -5.26 12.04
C SER A 121 6.21 -4.83 12.57
N ILE A 122 6.78 -3.79 11.99
CA ILE A 122 8.06 -3.22 12.45
C ILE A 122 7.96 -2.70 13.89
N ALA A 123 6.76 -2.33 14.35
CA ALA A 123 6.51 -1.90 15.72
C ALA A 123 6.75 -3.00 16.76
N SER A 124 6.75 -4.28 16.36
CA SER A 124 7.05 -5.41 17.25
C SER A 124 8.56 -5.61 17.52
N ILE A 125 9.41 -4.98 16.71
CA ILE A 125 10.87 -5.08 16.84
C ILE A 125 11.34 -4.23 18.04
N PRO A 126 12.23 -4.75 18.90
CA PRO A 126 12.73 -4.02 20.05
C PRO A 126 13.30 -2.64 19.68
N GLY A 127 12.91 -1.62 20.44
CA GLY A 127 13.35 -0.22 20.24
C GLY A 127 12.57 0.55 19.17
N MET A 128 11.65 -0.08 18.42
CA MET A 128 10.89 0.59 17.38
C MET A 128 9.60 1.27 17.86
N GLN A 129 9.02 0.86 18.98
CA GLN A 129 7.75 1.43 19.47
C GLN A 129 7.80 2.94 19.72
N SER A 130 8.96 3.47 20.14
CA SER A 130 9.13 4.90 20.44
C SER A 130 9.30 5.78 19.19
N ARG A 131 9.43 5.19 18.01
CA ARG A 131 9.66 5.88 16.73
C ARG A 131 8.81 5.36 15.57
N THR A 132 7.81 4.52 15.85
CA THR A 132 6.92 3.97 14.82
C THR A 132 5.54 4.60 14.88
N ILE A 133 5.02 4.89 13.70
CA ILE A 133 3.64 5.30 13.44
C ILE A 133 2.99 4.15 12.67
N ILE A 134 2.05 3.44 13.28
CA ILE A 134 1.22 2.45 12.59
C ILE A 134 0.00 3.19 12.05
N VAL A 135 -0.30 2.98 10.78
CA VAL A 135 -1.49 3.51 10.11
C VAL A 135 -2.36 2.34 9.69
N ASP A 136 -3.61 2.32 10.15
CA ASP A 136 -4.58 1.29 9.80
C ASP A 136 -6.00 1.88 9.78
N GLY A 137 -6.99 1.06 9.43
CA GLY A 137 -8.38 1.48 9.41
C GLY A 137 -9.34 0.40 8.95
N PHE A 138 -10.60 0.78 8.92
CA PHE A 138 -11.71 -0.13 8.70
C PHE A 138 -12.08 -0.32 7.23
N SER A 139 -11.55 0.54 6.36
CA SER A 139 -11.94 0.61 4.95
C SER A 139 -11.73 -0.69 4.18
N LYS A 140 -10.67 -1.45 4.51
CA LYS A 140 -10.25 -2.62 3.74
C LYS A 140 -10.65 -3.92 4.42
N THR A 141 -10.16 -4.13 5.62
CA THR A 141 -10.44 -5.34 6.41
C THR A 141 -11.95 -5.58 6.61
N TYR A 142 -12.70 -4.51 6.88
CA TYR A 142 -14.13 -4.58 7.21
C TYR A 142 -15.05 -4.10 6.08
N ALA A 143 -14.50 -3.88 4.85
CA ALA A 143 -15.26 -3.35 3.70
C ALA A 143 -16.01 -2.03 4.00
N MET A 144 -15.48 -1.20 4.90
CA MET A 144 -16.10 0.04 5.39
C MET A 144 -15.54 1.29 4.69
N THR A 145 -15.34 1.27 3.38
CA THR A 145 -14.72 2.38 2.64
C THR A 145 -15.49 3.69 2.77
N GLY A 146 -16.84 3.62 2.70
CA GLY A 146 -17.74 4.77 2.81
C GLY A 146 -17.89 5.32 4.24
N TRP A 147 -17.57 4.54 5.26
CA TRP A 147 -17.70 4.93 6.67
C TRP A 147 -16.63 5.92 7.13
N ARG A 148 -15.52 6.02 6.38
CA ARG A 148 -14.43 6.96 6.65
C ARG A 148 -13.85 6.84 8.05
N LEU A 149 -13.61 5.62 8.53
CA LEU A 149 -12.99 5.32 9.81
C LEU A 149 -11.59 4.74 9.66
N GLY A 150 -10.65 5.27 10.43
CA GLY A 150 -9.26 4.81 10.47
C GLY A 150 -8.57 5.40 11.69
N PHE A 151 -7.38 4.90 11.99
CA PHE A 151 -6.62 5.31 13.15
C PHE A 151 -5.11 5.27 12.88
N GLY A 152 -4.36 5.96 13.72
CA GLY A 152 -2.91 5.85 13.81
C GLY A 152 -2.52 5.51 15.25
N ILE A 153 -1.54 4.64 15.42
CA ILE A 153 -0.93 4.31 16.72
C ILE A 153 0.49 4.87 16.67
N MET A 154 0.81 5.74 17.62
CA MET A 154 2.09 6.47 17.66
C MET A 154 2.43 6.90 19.10
N PRO A 155 3.68 7.31 19.40
CA PRO A 155 4.04 7.87 20.69
C PRO A 155 3.13 9.03 21.09
N GLN A 156 2.83 9.13 22.40
CA GLN A 156 1.84 10.07 22.95
C GLN A 156 2.12 11.53 22.58
N GLU A 157 3.38 11.94 22.56
CA GLU A 157 3.72 13.33 22.23
C GLU A 157 3.33 13.68 20.79
N LEU A 158 3.62 12.78 19.84
CA LEU A 158 3.21 12.95 18.44
C LEU A 158 1.69 12.88 18.30
N ALA A 159 1.04 11.96 19.00
CA ALA A 159 -0.43 11.83 18.99
C ALA A 159 -1.11 13.12 19.45
N ASN A 160 -0.57 13.81 20.45
CA ASN A 160 -1.09 15.09 20.92
C ASN A 160 -0.98 16.19 19.85
N ARG A 161 0.14 16.26 19.13
CA ARG A 161 0.32 17.21 18.00
C ARG A 161 -0.64 16.90 16.85
N VAL A 162 -0.78 15.62 16.49
CA VAL A 162 -1.72 15.18 15.45
C VAL A 162 -3.17 15.47 15.84
N SER A 163 -3.54 15.28 17.12
CA SER A 163 -4.88 15.62 17.63
C SER A 163 -5.19 17.10 17.49
N LEU A 164 -4.20 17.97 17.76
CA LEU A 164 -4.35 19.42 17.58
C LEU A 164 -4.57 19.77 16.09
N LEU A 165 -3.78 19.18 15.19
CA LEU A 165 -3.96 19.37 13.74
C LEU A 165 -5.34 18.88 13.26
N LEU A 166 -5.81 17.73 13.76
CA LEU A 166 -7.14 17.21 13.46
C LEU A 166 -8.24 18.17 13.92
N THR A 167 -8.12 18.72 15.13
CA THR A 167 -9.11 19.65 15.70
C THR A 167 -9.29 20.90 14.85
N HIS A 168 -8.18 21.44 14.31
CA HIS A 168 -8.19 22.68 13.53
C HIS A 168 -8.34 22.47 11.99
N SER A 169 -8.56 21.24 11.54
CA SER A 169 -8.68 20.93 10.11
C SER A 169 -9.94 20.14 9.78
N VAL A 170 -9.95 18.85 10.03
CA VAL A 170 -11.02 17.92 9.59
C VAL A 170 -12.00 17.52 10.69
N GLY A 171 -11.69 17.87 11.93
CA GLY A 171 -12.50 17.52 13.09
C GLY A 171 -12.52 16.00 13.38
N SER A 172 -13.53 15.57 14.11
CA SER A 172 -13.70 14.19 14.53
C SER A 172 -14.48 13.37 13.49
N THR A 173 -14.21 12.05 13.44
CA THR A 173 -15.11 11.11 12.77
C THR A 173 -16.47 11.11 13.47
N ALA A 174 -17.55 10.97 12.70
CA ALA A 174 -18.90 10.96 13.25
C ALA A 174 -19.06 9.87 14.33
N GLU A 175 -19.72 10.21 15.44
CA GLU A 175 -19.79 9.36 16.64
C GLU A 175 -20.38 7.97 16.34
N PHE A 176 -21.47 7.90 15.59
CA PHE A 176 -22.10 6.61 15.25
C PHE A 176 -21.16 5.70 14.42
N VAL A 177 -20.25 6.28 13.64
CA VAL A 177 -19.24 5.53 12.90
C VAL A 177 -18.20 4.94 13.86
N GLN A 178 -17.87 5.64 14.93
CA GLN A 178 -16.94 5.13 15.95
C GLN A 178 -17.54 3.94 16.68
N TYR A 179 -18.84 3.95 17.02
CA TYR A 179 -19.53 2.80 17.57
C TYR A 179 -19.54 1.61 16.61
N ALA A 180 -19.80 1.84 15.33
CA ALA A 180 -19.70 0.78 14.32
C ALA A 180 -18.27 0.19 14.23
N GLY A 181 -17.25 1.00 14.46
CA GLY A 181 -15.87 0.55 14.56
C GLY A 181 -15.61 -0.37 15.75
N ILE A 182 -16.22 -0.07 16.90
CA ILE A 182 -16.15 -0.94 18.10
C ILE A 182 -16.76 -2.31 17.78
N ASP A 183 -17.94 -2.33 17.18
CA ASP A 183 -18.59 -3.58 16.79
C ASP A 183 -17.78 -4.37 15.77
N ALA A 184 -17.18 -3.70 14.79
CA ALA A 184 -16.31 -4.34 13.80
C ALA A 184 -15.07 -4.99 14.44
N MET A 185 -14.46 -4.34 15.44
CA MET A 185 -13.25 -4.87 16.11
C MET A 185 -13.55 -5.96 17.14
N LEU A 186 -14.61 -5.80 17.93
CA LEU A 186 -14.95 -6.70 19.05
C LEU A 186 -15.93 -7.80 18.65
N GLY A 187 -16.65 -7.62 17.55
CA GLY A 187 -17.60 -8.59 17.03
C GLY A 187 -16.94 -9.83 16.40
N PRO A 188 -17.75 -10.80 15.95
CA PRO A 188 -17.26 -11.99 15.27
C PRO A 188 -16.43 -11.64 14.02
N GLN A 189 -15.28 -12.30 13.87
CA GLN A 189 -14.35 -12.03 12.74
C GLN A 189 -14.55 -12.98 11.54
N ASN A 190 -15.55 -13.83 11.55
CA ASN A 190 -15.82 -14.82 10.51
C ASN A 190 -15.95 -14.16 9.11
N GLN A 191 -16.66 -13.02 9.06
CA GLN A 191 -16.83 -12.27 7.80
C GLN A 191 -15.50 -11.80 7.20
N VAL A 192 -14.52 -11.44 8.04
CA VAL A 192 -13.18 -11.07 7.58
C VAL A 192 -12.50 -12.29 6.98
N THR A 193 -12.55 -13.44 7.66
CA THR A 193 -11.96 -14.69 7.17
C THR A 193 -12.57 -15.11 5.82
N GLU A 194 -13.90 -15.15 5.74
CA GLU A 194 -14.64 -15.50 4.51
C GLU A 194 -14.31 -14.54 3.36
N THR A 195 -14.16 -13.25 3.65
CA THR A 195 -13.79 -12.23 2.66
C THR A 195 -12.36 -12.45 2.14
N VAL A 196 -11.42 -12.80 3.02
CA VAL A 196 -10.04 -13.09 2.63
C VAL A 196 -9.96 -14.35 1.78
N GLU A 197 -10.67 -15.41 2.14
CA GLU A 197 -10.79 -16.65 1.34
C GLU A 197 -11.37 -16.36 -0.06
N GLU A 198 -12.38 -15.50 -0.14
CA GLU A 198 -12.94 -15.09 -1.42
C GLU A 198 -11.97 -14.25 -2.23
N TYR A 199 -11.23 -13.34 -1.62
CA TYR A 199 -10.17 -12.60 -2.31
C TYR A 199 -9.05 -13.51 -2.80
N GLN A 200 -8.70 -14.54 -2.07
CA GLN A 200 -7.73 -15.54 -2.51
C GLN A 200 -8.21 -16.26 -3.77
N ARG A 201 -9.46 -16.71 -3.81
CA ARG A 201 -10.04 -17.32 -5.02
C ARG A 201 -10.00 -16.36 -6.22
N ARG A 202 -10.37 -15.10 -6.01
CA ARG A 202 -10.35 -14.07 -7.08
C ARG A 202 -8.93 -13.76 -7.55
N ARG A 203 -7.97 -13.71 -6.64
CA ARG A 203 -6.54 -13.59 -6.96
C ARG A 203 -6.10 -14.71 -7.90
N ASP A 204 -6.41 -15.94 -7.57
CA ASP A 204 -5.98 -17.09 -8.34
C ASP A 204 -6.58 -17.06 -9.77
N VAL A 205 -7.85 -16.68 -9.90
CA VAL A 205 -8.52 -16.52 -11.20
C VAL A 205 -7.88 -15.41 -12.04
N ILE A 206 -7.68 -14.21 -11.45
CA ILE A 206 -7.12 -13.08 -12.23
C ILE A 206 -5.66 -13.32 -12.61
N VAL A 207 -4.85 -13.91 -11.73
CA VAL A 207 -3.43 -14.22 -12.02
C VAL A 207 -3.32 -15.24 -13.13
N ALA A 208 -4.10 -16.33 -13.06
CA ALA A 208 -4.14 -17.34 -14.13
C ALA A 208 -4.60 -16.74 -15.48
N GLY A 209 -5.65 -15.90 -15.43
CA GLY A 209 -6.19 -15.21 -16.60
C GLY A 209 -5.15 -14.29 -17.25
N LEU A 210 -4.50 -13.43 -16.48
CA LEU A 210 -3.49 -12.48 -16.98
C LEU A 210 -2.27 -13.22 -17.58
N ASN A 211 -1.80 -14.27 -16.93
CA ASN A 211 -0.67 -15.07 -17.42
C ASN A 211 -0.99 -15.88 -18.71
N SER A 212 -2.26 -15.98 -19.08
CA SER A 212 -2.66 -16.58 -20.37
C SER A 212 -2.66 -15.60 -21.55
N LEU A 213 -2.44 -14.29 -21.28
CA LEU A 213 -2.44 -13.24 -22.27
C LEU A 213 -1.04 -13.02 -22.85
N PRO A 214 -0.91 -12.77 -24.19
CA PRO A 214 0.39 -12.53 -24.80
C PRO A 214 1.05 -11.24 -24.25
N GLY A 215 2.34 -11.33 -23.95
CA GLY A 215 3.13 -10.19 -23.50
C GLY A 215 2.89 -9.74 -22.04
N ILE A 216 2.02 -10.42 -21.31
CA ILE A 216 1.71 -10.10 -19.91
C ILE A 216 2.24 -11.20 -18.99
N ARG A 217 2.88 -10.78 -17.89
CA ARG A 217 3.32 -11.67 -16.81
C ARG A 217 2.87 -11.09 -15.47
N CYS A 218 2.20 -11.87 -14.66
CA CYS A 218 1.68 -11.47 -13.38
C CYS A 218 2.19 -12.40 -12.28
N GLN A 219 2.95 -11.87 -11.33
CA GLN A 219 3.26 -12.56 -10.08
C GLN A 219 2.01 -12.61 -9.20
N SER A 220 1.88 -13.69 -8.43
CA SER A 220 0.80 -13.83 -7.45
C SER A 220 1.05 -12.91 -6.27
N PRO A 221 0.17 -11.94 -5.98
CA PRO A 221 0.34 -11.07 -4.82
C PRO A 221 0.14 -11.85 -3.51
N GLN A 222 0.90 -11.47 -2.50
CA GLN A 222 0.87 -12.08 -1.18
C GLN A 222 -0.24 -11.49 -0.29
N GLY A 223 -0.71 -10.28 -0.62
CA GLY A 223 -1.78 -9.60 0.13
C GLY A 223 -2.44 -8.47 -0.65
N ALA A 224 -3.25 -7.68 0.03
CA ALA A 224 -4.14 -6.66 -0.54
C ALA A 224 -5.14 -7.28 -1.53
N PHE A 225 -5.68 -6.53 -2.48
CA PHE A 225 -6.58 -7.03 -3.52
C PHE A 225 -6.23 -6.42 -4.89
N TYR A 226 -4.92 -6.29 -5.15
CA TYR A 226 -4.37 -5.78 -6.40
C TYR A 226 -3.43 -6.79 -7.02
N VAL A 227 -3.44 -6.85 -8.36
CA VAL A 227 -2.38 -7.45 -9.16
C VAL A 227 -1.63 -6.34 -9.90
N PHE A 228 -0.34 -6.56 -10.10
CA PHE A 228 0.56 -5.61 -10.75
C PHE A 228 1.35 -6.32 -11.87
N PRO A 229 0.64 -6.70 -12.98
CA PRO A 229 1.25 -7.43 -14.08
C PRO A 229 2.28 -6.60 -14.82
N ASN A 230 3.39 -7.24 -15.14
CA ASN A 230 4.43 -6.75 -16.04
C ASN A 230 3.92 -6.81 -17.48
N ILE A 231 4.05 -5.72 -18.21
CA ILE A 231 3.55 -5.55 -19.58
C ILE A 231 4.66 -5.19 -20.60
N ILE A 232 5.93 -5.21 -20.18
CA ILE A 232 7.06 -4.78 -21.00
C ILE A 232 7.06 -5.47 -22.35
N ASN A 233 6.72 -6.76 -22.39
CA ASN A 233 6.70 -7.56 -23.63
C ASN A 233 5.52 -7.23 -24.58
N THR A 234 4.61 -6.32 -24.19
CA THR A 234 3.57 -5.81 -25.09
C THR A 234 4.10 -4.73 -26.04
N GLY A 235 5.28 -4.19 -25.76
CA GLY A 235 5.91 -3.10 -26.52
C GLY A 235 5.24 -1.73 -26.36
N ARG A 236 4.33 -1.58 -25.39
CA ARG A 236 3.61 -0.32 -25.07
C ARG A 236 4.02 0.20 -23.70
N THR A 237 3.95 1.52 -23.53
CA THR A 237 4.02 2.13 -22.20
C THR A 237 2.78 1.80 -21.38
N SER A 238 2.89 1.95 -20.06
CA SER A 238 1.77 1.65 -19.14
C SER A 238 0.54 2.52 -19.42
N THR A 239 0.73 3.80 -19.76
CA THR A 239 -0.35 4.72 -20.11
C THR A 239 -0.99 4.36 -21.44
N GLU A 240 -0.18 4.14 -22.49
CA GLU A 240 -0.69 3.74 -23.81
C GLU A 240 -1.50 2.45 -23.75
N LEU A 241 -1.04 1.46 -22.99
CA LEU A 241 -1.77 0.21 -22.87
C LEU A 241 -3.06 0.38 -22.05
N ALA A 242 -3.02 1.12 -20.95
CA ALA A 242 -4.21 1.38 -20.13
C ALA A 242 -5.30 2.08 -20.94
N ASP A 243 -4.97 3.13 -21.69
CA ASP A 243 -5.90 3.87 -22.55
C ASP A 243 -6.44 2.99 -23.68
N PHE A 244 -5.56 2.24 -24.34
CA PHE A 244 -5.95 1.31 -25.40
C PHE A 244 -6.94 0.25 -24.92
N LEU A 245 -6.70 -0.35 -23.76
CA LEU A 245 -7.57 -1.37 -23.18
C LEU A 245 -8.92 -0.79 -22.71
N LEU A 246 -8.91 0.44 -22.20
CA LEU A 246 -10.14 1.13 -21.86
C LEU A 246 -11.00 1.39 -23.11
N GLU A 247 -10.40 1.92 -24.17
CA GLU A 247 -11.12 2.28 -25.40
C GLU A 247 -11.60 1.05 -26.19
N LYS A 248 -10.77 0.00 -26.31
CA LYS A 248 -11.03 -1.13 -27.19
C LYS A 248 -11.70 -2.32 -26.50
N ALA A 249 -11.35 -2.57 -25.23
CA ALA A 249 -11.89 -3.67 -24.43
C ALA A 249 -12.97 -3.24 -23.44
N GLY A 250 -13.09 -1.93 -23.14
CA GLY A 250 -13.96 -1.41 -22.07
C GLY A 250 -13.51 -1.90 -20.68
N VAL A 251 -12.21 -2.14 -20.50
CA VAL A 251 -11.63 -2.60 -19.24
C VAL A 251 -10.80 -1.47 -18.64
N ALA A 252 -11.26 -0.93 -17.51
CA ALA A 252 -10.58 0.16 -16.80
C ALA A 252 -9.49 -0.40 -15.87
N LEU A 253 -8.26 0.02 -16.10
CA LEU A 253 -7.10 -0.28 -15.25
C LEU A 253 -6.27 0.98 -15.07
N LEU A 254 -5.32 0.94 -14.15
CA LEU A 254 -4.45 2.07 -13.92
C LEU A 254 -3.04 1.80 -14.45
N PRO A 255 -2.43 2.76 -15.15
CA PRO A 255 -1.04 2.65 -15.54
C PRO A 255 -0.16 2.59 -14.29
N GLY A 256 0.89 1.76 -14.33
CA GLY A 256 1.82 1.62 -13.22
C GLY A 256 2.59 2.92 -12.94
N SER A 257 2.85 3.73 -13.97
CA SER A 257 3.46 5.06 -13.84
C SER A 257 2.68 6.03 -12.93
N ALA A 258 1.36 5.81 -12.74
CA ALA A 258 0.56 6.56 -11.75
C ALA A 258 0.96 6.26 -10.28
N PHE A 259 1.79 5.24 -10.05
CA PHE A 259 2.29 4.85 -8.73
C PHE A 259 3.77 5.20 -8.53
N GLY A 260 4.37 5.92 -9.45
CA GLY A 260 5.75 6.35 -9.43
C GLY A 260 6.55 5.85 -10.63
N GLU A 261 7.76 6.35 -10.79
CA GLU A 261 8.61 6.07 -11.96
C GLU A 261 8.94 4.59 -12.15
N TYR A 262 9.17 3.86 -11.04
CA TYR A 262 9.44 2.41 -11.08
C TYR A 262 8.19 1.56 -11.34
N GLY A 263 7.03 2.19 -11.46
CA GLY A 263 5.80 1.55 -11.90
C GLY A 263 5.64 1.49 -13.42
N GLU A 264 6.50 2.15 -14.21
CA GLU A 264 6.46 2.04 -15.66
C GLU A 264 6.79 0.61 -16.10
N GLY A 265 6.09 0.12 -17.13
CA GLY A 265 6.14 -1.27 -17.55
C GLY A 265 5.17 -2.21 -16.81
N TYR A 266 4.30 -1.64 -15.97
CA TYR A 266 3.28 -2.39 -15.22
C TYR A 266 1.89 -1.75 -15.36
N LEU A 267 0.86 -2.54 -15.04
CA LEU A 267 -0.52 -2.06 -14.85
C LEU A 267 -1.01 -2.46 -13.46
N ARG A 268 -1.91 -1.68 -12.86
CA ARG A 268 -2.61 -2.12 -11.65
C ARG A 268 -4.06 -2.49 -11.96
N LEU A 269 -4.46 -3.68 -11.57
CA LEU A 269 -5.85 -4.15 -11.56
C LEU A 269 -6.28 -4.45 -10.12
N SER A 270 -7.55 -4.17 -9.82
CA SER A 270 -8.19 -4.58 -8.57
C SER A 270 -9.07 -5.79 -8.82
N TYR A 271 -8.93 -6.84 -8.00
CA TYR A 271 -9.83 -7.99 -8.01
C TYR A 271 -10.90 -7.95 -6.91
N ALA A 272 -11.12 -6.77 -6.32
CA ALA A 272 -12.29 -6.52 -5.46
C ALA A 272 -13.57 -6.43 -6.31
N ASN A 273 -13.85 -7.49 -7.06
CA ASN A 273 -14.96 -7.62 -8.00
C ASN A 273 -15.41 -9.10 -8.05
N SER A 274 -16.56 -9.40 -8.64
CA SER A 274 -17.01 -10.80 -8.77
C SER A 274 -16.10 -11.61 -9.71
N ILE A 275 -15.96 -12.91 -9.48
CA ILE A 275 -15.23 -13.82 -10.38
C ILE A 275 -15.76 -13.69 -11.81
N LYS A 276 -17.09 -13.65 -11.98
CA LYS A 276 -17.73 -13.47 -13.31
C LYS A 276 -17.19 -12.22 -14.03
N ASN A 277 -17.10 -11.08 -13.34
CA ASN A 277 -16.62 -9.84 -13.96
C ASN A 277 -15.10 -9.89 -14.24
N ILE A 278 -14.34 -10.60 -13.40
CA ILE A 278 -12.90 -10.82 -13.62
C ILE A 278 -12.71 -11.66 -14.89
N GLU A 279 -13.41 -12.79 -15.01
CA GLU A 279 -13.35 -13.68 -16.19
C GLU A 279 -13.79 -12.96 -17.46
N GLU A 280 -14.89 -12.17 -17.40
CA GLU A 280 -15.34 -11.35 -18.53
C GLU A 280 -14.27 -10.32 -18.92
N GLY A 281 -13.66 -9.64 -17.94
CA GLY A 281 -12.57 -8.71 -18.19
C GLY A 281 -11.38 -9.38 -18.90
N ILE A 282 -10.95 -10.53 -18.44
CA ILE A 282 -9.86 -11.30 -19.06
C ILE A 282 -10.21 -11.70 -20.50
N GLU A 283 -11.45 -12.14 -20.77
CA GLU A 283 -11.86 -12.53 -22.11
C GLU A 283 -11.88 -11.34 -23.08
N ARG A 284 -12.32 -10.16 -22.61
CA ARG A 284 -12.24 -8.92 -23.40
C ARG A 284 -10.80 -8.53 -23.71
N LEU A 285 -9.89 -8.67 -22.73
CA LEU A 285 -8.45 -8.44 -22.94
C LEU A 285 -7.88 -9.43 -23.95
N ARG A 286 -8.23 -10.73 -23.86
CA ARG A 286 -7.79 -11.76 -24.79
C ARG A 286 -8.21 -11.47 -26.22
N THR A 287 -9.45 -11.01 -26.44
CA THR A 287 -9.96 -10.67 -27.76
C THR A 287 -9.17 -9.54 -28.43
N ILE A 288 -8.59 -8.64 -27.64
CA ILE A 288 -7.92 -7.43 -28.17
C ILE A 288 -6.39 -7.62 -28.23
N LEU A 289 -5.80 -8.45 -27.37
CA LEU A 289 -4.36 -8.67 -27.32
C LEU A 289 -3.91 -9.94 -28.06
N GLY A 290 -4.80 -10.90 -28.27
CA GLY A 290 -4.54 -12.14 -29.03
C GLY A 290 -4.81 -11.93 -30.49
#